data_fa96a0b02dac459de81b50f74d8d049c
#
_entry.id   fa96a0b02dac459de81b50f74d8d049c
#
_cell.length_a   1.000
_cell.length_b   1.000
_cell.length_c   1.000
_cell.angle_alpha   90.00
_cell.angle_beta   90.00
_cell.angle_gamma   90.00
#
_symmetry.space_group_name_H-M   'P 1'
#
loop_
_entity.id
_entity.type
_entity.pdbx_description
1 polymer ?
#
loop_
_entity_poly.entity_id
_entity_poly.type
_entity_poly.pdbx_seq_one_letter_code
_entity_poly.pdbx_strand_id
1 'polypeptide(L)'
;SRGDHLDGVLTSIDRGLAFVRKTDYQDIETVLHIQRRYVEFLRTPVTGTWSAAQALPDDLLPAPPEQAPEQTSTMLFWYWLYRGMAHFTCGEYADAQADLERAGWYAWSAPGHIHLLDYHFYSALALSRQLTPETFSADYRRSIHHHYDKIALWARINPGTFADKEALIYAEIVRLDGMNSIALEQYEKAVRLSREGGFNPINALAHELAGRFSLACGYPTASDAHF
;
A
#
# COMPACT_ATOMS: atom_id res chain seq x y z
N SER A 1 -2.22 -8.68 3.98
CA SER A 1 -1.71 -10.06 4.17
C SER A 1 -1.03 -10.18 5.53
N ARG A 2 -0.99 -11.39 6.08
CA ARG A 2 -0.32 -11.67 7.38
C ARG A 2 1.21 -11.78 7.26
N GLY A 3 1.78 -11.61 6.04
CA GLY A 3 3.21 -11.75 5.81
C GLY A 3 3.63 -13.21 5.66
N ASP A 4 2.91 -13.96 4.85
CA ASP A 4 3.29 -15.31 4.46
C ASP A 4 4.67 -15.31 3.77
N HIS A 5 5.43 -16.39 3.91
CA HIS A 5 6.73 -16.50 3.27
C HIS A 5 6.57 -16.37 1.74
N LEU A 6 7.35 -15.47 1.13
CA LEU A 6 7.17 -15.10 -0.28
C LEU A 6 7.33 -16.30 -1.25
N ASP A 7 8.15 -17.31 -0.92
CA ASP A 7 8.25 -18.55 -1.71
C ASP A 7 6.96 -19.37 -1.71
N GLY A 8 6.23 -19.39 -0.59
CA GLY A 8 4.91 -20.00 -0.49
C GLY A 8 3.88 -19.28 -1.36
N VAL A 9 3.96 -17.94 -1.39
CA VAL A 9 3.10 -17.12 -2.25
C VAL A 9 3.39 -17.40 -3.72
N LEU A 10 4.67 -17.42 -4.14
CA LEU A 10 5.06 -17.75 -5.51
C LEU A 10 4.59 -19.15 -5.92
N THR A 11 4.76 -20.15 -5.04
CA THR A 11 4.27 -21.52 -5.29
C THR A 11 2.76 -21.54 -5.52
N SER A 12 2.00 -20.73 -4.78
CA SER A 12 0.54 -20.62 -4.93
C SER A 12 0.16 -19.94 -6.25
N ILE A 13 0.89 -18.89 -6.64
CA ILE A 13 0.72 -18.22 -7.93
C ILE A 13 1.03 -19.18 -9.08
N ASP A 14 2.12 -19.96 -9.03
CA ASP A 14 2.48 -20.91 -10.06
C ASP A 14 1.42 -22.00 -10.26
N ARG A 15 0.82 -22.48 -9.16
CA ARG A 15 -0.33 -23.40 -9.23
C ARG A 15 -1.55 -22.75 -9.89
N GLY A 16 -1.84 -21.48 -9.54
CA GLY A 16 -2.90 -20.69 -10.17
C GLY A 16 -2.68 -20.55 -11.67
N LEU A 17 -1.47 -20.16 -12.10
CA LEU A 17 -1.09 -20.05 -13.51
C LEU A 17 -1.26 -21.37 -14.28
N ALA A 18 -0.81 -22.49 -13.67
CA ALA A 18 -0.95 -23.81 -14.28
C ALA A 18 -2.42 -24.23 -14.44
N PHE A 19 -3.32 -23.76 -13.57
CA PHE A 19 -4.76 -24.00 -13.68
C PHE A 19 -5.40 -23.10 -14.75
N VAL A 20 -5.13 -21.79 -14.71
CA VAL A 20 -5.77 -20.80 -15.59
C VAL A 20 -5.42 -21.04 -17.07
N ARG A 21 -4.19 -21.46 -17.37
CA ARG A 21 -3.76 -21.82 -18.74
C ARG A 21 -4.57 -22.96 -19.36
N LYS A 22 -5.28 -23.75 -18.55
CA LYS A 22 -6.19 -24.80 -19.05
C LYS A 22 -7.60 -24.29 -19.33
N THR A 23 -7.93 -23.09 -18.89
CA THR A 23 -9.30 -22.54 -18.92
C THR A 23 -9.46 -21.34 -19.85
N ASP A 24 -8.37 -20.89 -20.50
CA ASP A 24 -8.33 -19.73 -21.44
C ASP A 24 -8.81 -18.39 -20.85
N TYR A 25 -8.69 -18.21 -19.53
CA TYR A 25 -8.99 -16.94 -18.83
C TYR A 25 -7.76 -16.01 -18.84
N GLN A 26 -7.53 -15.30 -19.93
CA GLN A 26 -6.36 -14.45 -20.14
C GLN A 26 -6.25 -13.32 -19.09
N ASP A 27 -7.36 -12.71 -18.68
CA ASP A 27 -7.35 -11.62 -17.69
C ASP A 27 -6.85 -12.10 -16.32
N ILE A 28 -7.25 -13.30 -15.90
CA ILE A 28 -6.79 -13.89 -14.64
C ILE A 28 -5.33 -14.30 -14.73
N GLU A 29 -4.89 -14.82 -15.89
CA GLU A 29 -3.48 -15.12 -16.12
C GLU A 29 -2.63 -13.85 -15.98
N THR A 30 -3.05 -12.74 -16.59
CA THR A 30 -2.37 -11.45 -16.48
C THR A 30 -2.32 -10.95 -15.03
N VAL A 31 -3.41 -11.03 -14.27
CA VAL A 31 -3.44 -10.67 -12.85
C VAL A 31 -2.44 -11.50 -12.04
N LEU A 32 -2.36 -12.80 -12.28
CA LEU A 32 -1.39 -13.67 -11.60
C LEU A 32 0.06 -13.33 -11.97
N HIS A 33 0.32 -12.92 -13.22
CA HIS A 33 1.63 -12.43 -13.63
C HIS A 33 1.99 -11.11 -12.95
N ILE A 34 1.06 -10.17 -12.81
CA ILE A 34 1.24 -8.92 -12.07
C ILE A 34 1.60 -9.22 -10.60
N GLN A 35 0.84 -10.08 -9.94
CA GLN A 35 1.12 -10.50 -8.56
C GLN A 35 2.49 -11.16 -8.43
N ARG A 36 2.84 -12.05 -9.36
CA ARG A 36 4.15 -12.72 -9.38
C ARG A 36 5.28 -11.70 -9.43
N ARG A 37 5.22 -10.74 -10.37
CA ARG A 37 6.21 -9.69 -10.52
C ARG A 37 6.37 -8.86 -9.26
N TYR A 38 5.26 -8.48 -8.63
CA TYR A 38 5.30 -7.75 -7.37
C TYR A 38 5.96 -8.56 -6.23
N VAL A 39 5.66 -9.86 -6.12
CA VAL A 39 6.30 -10.72 -5.11
C VAL A 39 7.78 -10.93 -5.40
N GLU A 40 8.18 -11.10 -6.66
CA GLU A 40 9.58 -11.17 -7.08
C GLU A 40 10.33 -9.87 -6.75
N PHE A 41 9.70 -8.72 -6.98
CA PHE A 41 10.22 -7.42 -6.56
C PHE A 41 10.48 -7.37 -5.04
N LEU A 42 9.52 -7.78 -4.21
CA LEU A 42 9.68 -7.79 -2.75
C LEU A 42 10.80 -8.73 -2.25
N ARG A 43 11.17 -9.75 -3.04
CA ARG A 43 12.27 -10.67 -2.71
C ARG A 43 13.65 -10.13 -3.07
N THR A 44 13.70 -9.16 -3.96
CA THR A 44 14.98 -8.60 -4.42
C THR A 44 15.45 -7.57 -3.41
N PRO A 45 16.67 -7.70 -2.85
CA PRO A 45 17.21 -6.67 -1.99
C PRO A 45 17.24 -5.33 -2.74
N VAL A 46 16.78 -4.27 -2.12
CA VAL A 46 16.82 -2.91 -2.69
C VAL A 46 18.27 -2.43 -2.68
N THR A 47 19.06 -2.95 -3.61
CA THR A 47 20.43 -2.51 -3.87
C THR A 47 20.44 -1.50 -5.01
N GLY A 48 19.95 -0.30 -4.76
CA GLY A 48 20.28 0.93 -5.51
C GLY A 48 19.91 1.05 -7.00
N THR A 49 19.46 0.01 -7.68
CA THR A 49 19.27 0.03 -9.15
C THR A 49 17.92 -0.49 -9.65
N TRP A 50 17.07 -0.99 -8.77
CA TRP A 50 15.72 -1.45 -9.16
C TRP A 50 14.70 -0.35 -8.87
N SER A 51 14.09 0.20 -9.94
CA SER A 51 12.92 1.06 -9.80
C SER A 51 11.63 0.21 -9.82
N ALA A 52 10.59 0.68 -9.17
CA ALA A 52 9.28 0.04 -9.22
C ALA A 52 8.74 -0.09 -10.65
N ALA A 53 9.10 0.84 -11.55
CA ALA A 53 8.77 0.79 -12.97
C ALA A 53 9.37 -0.43 -13.69
N GLN A 54 10.52 -0.95 -13.23
CA GLN A 54 11.13 -2.17 -13.79
C GLN A 54 10.44 -3.44 -13.27
N ALA A 55 9.87 -3.37 -12.06
CA ALA A 55 9.16 -4.50 -11.47
C ALA A 55 7.83 -4.78 -12.20
N LEU A 56 7.12 -3.74 -12.61
CA LEU A 56 5.83 -3.80 -13.30
C LEU A 56 5.88 -2.91 -14.54
N PRO A 57 6.53 -3.35 -15.62
CA PRO A 57 6.69 -2.58 -16.84
C PRO A 57 5.37 -2.45 -17.62
N ASP A 58 5.27 -1.40 -18.42
CA ASP A 58 4.05 -1.06 -19.18
C ASP A 58 3.66 -2.11 -20.23
N ASP A 59 4.57 -3.02 -20.62
CA ASP A 59 4.28 -4.13 -21.53
C ASP A 59 3.34 -5.20 -20.95
N LEU A 60 3.10 -5.17 -19.64
CA LEU A 60 2.05 -5.96 -18.99
C LEU A 60 0.64 -5.37 -19.16
N LEU A 61 0.53 -4.14 -19.65
CA LEU A 61 -0.76 -3.52 -19.94
C LEU A 61 -1.31 -4.05 -21.29
N PRO A 62 -2.52 -4.61 -21.33
CA PRO A 62 -3.08 -5.23 -22.54
C PRO A 62 -3.47 -4.24 -23.63
N ALA A 63 -3.74 -2.98 -23.27
CA ALA A 63 -4.09 -1.88 -24.16
C ALA A 63 -4.03 -0.54 -23.43
N PRO A 64 -3.94 0.60 -24.15
CA PRO A 64 -4.14 1.91 -23.54
C PRO A 64 -5.48 1.98 -22.82
N PRO A 65 -5.54 2.61 -21.62
CA PRO A 65 -6.76 2.68 -20.78
C PRO A 65 -8.01 3.18 -21.52
N GLU A 66 -7.82 4.05 -22.52
CA GLU A 66 -8.89 4.64 -23.34
C GLU A 66 -9.57 3.63 -24.29
N GLN A 67 -8.94 2.48 -24.53
CA GLN A 67 -9.40 1.42 -25.44
C GLN A 67 -9.69 0.10 -24.71
N ALA A 68 -9.48 0.06 -23.39
CA ALA A 68 -9.66 -1.16 -22.61
C ALA A 68 -11.16 -1.48 -22.45
N PRO A 69 -11.60 -2.70 -22.80
CA PRO A 69 -12.96 -3.16 -22.49
C PRO A 69 -13.25 -3.08 -20.99
N GLU A 70 -14.52 -2.90 -20.59
CA GLU A 70 -14.92 -2.92 -19.17
C GLU A 70 -14.43 -4.16 -18.42
N GLN A 71 -14.33 -5.29 -19.10
CA GLN A 71 -13.84 -6.56 -18.56
C GLN A 71 -12.38 -6.51 -18.08
N THR A 72 -11.56 -5.61 -18.64
CA THR A 72 -10.15 -5.44 -18.22
C THR A 72 -9.98 -4.46 -17.06
N SER A 73 -11.04 -3.78 -16.62
CA SER A 73 -10.96 -2.74 -15.58
C SER A 73 -10.42 -3.27 -14.24
N THR A 74 -10.83 -4.47 -13.83
CA THR A 74 -10.33 -5.07 -12.59
C THR A 74 -8.83 -5.39 -12.66
N MET A 75 -8.36 -5.85 -13.81
CA MET A 75 -6.94 -6.11 -14.06
C MET A 75 -6.13 -4.80 -14.03
N LEU A 76 -6.63 -3.73 -14.65
CA LEU A 76 -6.01 -2.40 -14.60
C LEU A 76 -5.97 -1.84 -13.18
N PHE A 77 -7.03 -2.05 -12.39
CA PHE A 77 -7.02 -1.72 -10.97
C PHE A 77 -5.85 -2.40 -10.24
N TRP A 78 -5.66 -3.70 -10.44
CA TRP A 78 -4.61 -4.46 -9.78
C TRP A 78 -3.22 -4.05 -10.27
N TYR A 79 -3.05 -3.82 -11.56
CA TYR A 79 -1.78 -3.38 -12.12
C TYR A 79 -1.31 -2.06 -11.48
N TRP A 80 -2.16 -1.03 -11.52
CA TRP A 80 -1.83 0.28 -10.97
C TRP A 80 -1.68 0.25 -9.44
N LEU A 81 -2.48 -0.55 -8.75
CA LEU A 81 -2.35 -0.76 -7.31
C LEU A 81 -0.98 -1.35 -6.93
N TYR A 82 -0.59 -2.47 -7.54
CA TYR A 82 0.68 -3.11 -7.21
C TYR A 82 1.88 -2.27 -7.62
N ARG A 83 1.80 -1.56 -8.73
CA ARG A 83 2.85 -0.62 -9.15
C ARG A 83 2.97 0.54 -8.16
N GLY A 84 1.88 1.16 -7.76
CA GLY A 84 1.87 2.19 -6.73
C GLY A 84 2.43 1.70 -5.38
N MET A 85 2.10 0.48 -4.97
CA MET A 85 2.67 -0.15 -3.77
C MET A 85 4.19 -0.39 -3.91
N ALA A 86 4.67 -0.75 -5.09
CA ALA A 86 6.09 -0.94 -5.36
C ALA A 86 6.84 0.40 -5.29
N HIS A 87 6.33 1.46 -5.94
CA HIS A 87 6.89 2.82 -5.82
C HIS A 87 6.91 3.31 -4.36
N PHE A 88 5.83 3.07 -3.62
CA PHE A 88 5.80 3.42 -2.19
C PHE A 88 6.91 2.71 -1.40
N THR A 89 7.12 1.43 -1.64
CA THR A 89 8.18 0.63 -0.99
C THR A 89 9.58 1.13 -1.32
N CYS A 90 9.79 1.69 -2.53
CA CYS A 90 11.03 2.34 -2.93
C CYS A 90 11.20 3.77 -2.36
N GLY A 91 10.19 4.34 -1.69
CA GLY A 91 10.20 5.73 -1.24
C GLY A 91 9.90 6.75 -2.34
N GLU A 92 9.47 6.30 -3.52
CA GLU A 92 9.09 7.10 -4.70
C GLU A 92 7.62 7.55 -4.55
N TYR A 93 7.34 8.37 -3.53
CA TYR A 93 5.96 8.67 -3.10
C TYR A 93 5.13 9.43 -4.13
N ALA A 94 5.76 10.28 -4.96
CA ALA A 94 5.06 11.01 -6.03
C ALA A 94 4.58 10.05 -7.14
N ASP A 95 5.44 9.12 -7.56
CA ASP A 95 5.09 8.10 -8.55
C ASP A 95 4.06 7.11 -7.97
N ALA A 96 4.21 6.75 -6.69
CA ALA A 96 3.23 5.93 -5.98
C ALA A 96 1.84 6.59 -6.00
N GLN A 97 1.76 7.89 -5.70
CA GLN A 97 0.50 8.63 -5.74
C GLN A 97 -0.11 8.63 -7.14
N ALA A 98 0.69 8.94 -8.18
CA ALA A 98 0.22 8.98 -9.56
C ALA A 98 -0.37 7.62 -10.01
N ASP A 99 0.29 6.51 -9.67
CA ASP A 99 -0.20 5.18 -10.02
C ASP A 99 -1.43 4.78 -9.19
N LEU A 100 -1.48 5.15 -7.91
CA LEU A 100 -2.66 4.90 -7.07
C LEU A 100 -3.87 5.74 -7.50
N GLU A 101 -3.67 6.96 -8.00
CA GLU A 101 -4.75 7.75 -8.61
C GLU A 101 -5.32 7.05 -9.85
N ARG A 102 -4.45 6.47 -10.70
CA ARG A 102 -4.89 5.65 -11.84
C ARG A 102 -5.64 4.39 -11.38
N ALA A 103 -5.17 3.72 -10.32
CA ALA A 103 -5.91 2.61 -9.72
C ALA A 103 -7.31 3.05 -9.29
N GLY A 104 -7.45 4.25 -8.73
CA GLY A 104 -8.71 4.83 -8.32
C GLY A 104 -9.77 4.93 -9.43
N TRP A 105 -9.35 5.15 -10.68
CA TRP A 105 -10.27 5.18 -11.83
C TRP A 105 -10.97 3.84 -12.07
N TYR A 106 -10.37 2.74 -11.61
CA TYR A 106 -10.86 1.38 -11.81
C TYR A 106 -11.35 0.71 -10.51
N ALA A 107 -11.26 1.39 -9.35
CA ALA A 107 -11.64 0.83 -8.04
C ALA A 107 -13.10 0.36 -7.99
N TRP A 108 -13.98 0.96 -8.78
CA TRP A 108 -15.38 0.56 -8.92
C TRP A 108 -15.57 -0.87 -9.44
N SER A 109 -14.59 -1.40 -10.20
CA SER A 109 -14.66 -2.75 -10.79
C SER A 109 -14.31 -3.86 -9.80
N ALA A 110 -13.84 -3.52 -8.60
CA ALA A 110 -13.41 -4.45 -7.57
C ALA A 110 -14.22 -4.33 -6.26
N PRO A 111 -15.57 -4.25 -6.30
CA PRO A 111 -16.39 -4.08 -5.10
C PRO A 111 -16.21 -5.31 -4.18
N GLY A 112 -15.93 -5.05 -2.90
CA GLY A 112 -15.74 -6.11 -1.91
C GLY A 112 -14.38 -6.84 -1.97
N HIS A 113 -13.49 -6.49 -2.88
CA HIS A 113 -12.14 -7.05 -2.90
C HIS A 113 -11.31 -6.46 -1.75
N ILE A 114 -10.53 -7.32 -1.07
CA ILE A 114 -9.65 -6.89 0.02
C ILE A 114 -8.60 -5.87 -0.46
N HIS A 115 -8.28 -5.85 -1.74
CA HIS A 115 -7.34 -4.91 -2.35
C HIS A 115 -7.79 -3.45 -2.31
N LEU A 116 -9.08 -3.18 -2.09
CA LEU A 116 -9.55 -1.82 -1.78
C LEU A 116 -8.98 -1.30 -0.46
N LEU A 117 -8.69 -2.20 0.50
CA LEU A 117 -7.96 -1.82 1.71
C LEU A 117 -6.56 -1.29 1.36
N ASP A 118 -5.81 -2.06 0.57
CA ASP A 118 -4.46 -1.67 0.18
C ASP A 118 -4.49 -0.36 -0.63
N TYR A 119 -5.44 -0.21 -1.54
CA TYR A 119 -5.64 1.03 -2.28
C TYR A 119 -5.84 2.25 -1.37
N HIS A 120 -6.79 2.22 -0.44
CA HIS A 120 -7.04 3.34 0.45
C HIS A 120 -5.88 3.57 1.41
N PHE A 121 -5.26 2.50 1.92
CA PHE A 121 -4.15 2.58 2.85
C PHE A 121 -2.91 3.23 2.22
N TYR A 122 -2.44 2.71 1.09
CA TYR A 122 -1.26 3.24 0.43
C TYR A 122 -1.51 4.61 -0.22
N SER A 123 -2.72 4.92 -0.68
CA SER A 123 -3.06 6.27 -1.18
C SER A 123 -2.95 7.33 -0.08
N ALA A 124 -3.49 7.05 1.11
CA ALA A 124 -3.37 7.96 2.24
C ALA A 124 -1.91 8.16 2.65
N LEU A 125 -1.13 7.08 2.75
CA LEU A 125 0.28 7.16 3.14
C LEU A 125 1.15 7.82 2.07
N ALA A 126 1.01 7.47 0.79
CA ALA A 126 1.80 8.07 -0.28
C ALA A 126 1.60 9.59 -0.36
N LEU A 127 0.37 10.04 -0.16
CA LEU A 127 0.06 11.47 -0.12
C LEU A 127 0.65 12.13 1.14
N SER A 128 0.48 11.53 2.32
CA SER A 128 0.98 12.12 3.58
C SER A 128 2.51 12.20 3.63
N ARG A 129 3.23 11.27 2.98
CA ARG A 129 4.69 11.23 2.96
C ARG A 129 5.32 12.33 2.10
N GLN A 130 4.59 12.98 1.23
CA GLN A 130 5.03 14.10 0.42
C GLN A 130 4.81 15.47 1.10
N LEU A 131 4.12 15.49 2.24
CA LEU A 131 3.66 16.71 2.90
C LEU A 131 4.39 16.96 4.21
N THR A 132 4.54 18.25 4.51
CA THR A 132 4.95 18.77 5.82
C THR A 132 3.77 19.53 6.44
N PRO A 133 3.82 19.88 7.73
CA PRO A 133 2.78 20.71 8.35
C PRO A 133 2.49 22.00 7.58
N GLU A 134 3.53 22.63 7.01
CA GLU A 134 3.43 23.90 6.26
C GLU A 134 2.75 23.74 4.89
N THR A 135 2.87 22.56 4.27
CA THR A 135 2.29 22.25 2.95
C THR A 135 0.94 21.54 3.04
N PHE A 136 0.49 21.18 4.26
CA PHE A 136 -0.75 20.43 4.48
C PHE A 136 -1.99 21.34 4.35
N SER A 137 -2.39 21.62 3.10
CA SER A 137 -3.56 22.42 2.77
C SER A 137 -4.88 21.70 3.06
N ALA A 138 -5.98 22.48 3.03
CA ALA A 138 -7.33 21.93 3.20
C ALA A 138 -7.70 20.89 2.10
N ASP A 139 -7.16 21.01 0.89
CA ASP A 139 -7.42 20.07 -0.20
C ASP A 139 -6.69 18.74 0.04
N TYR A 140 -5.42 18.77 0.43
CA TYR A 140 -4.68 17.57 0.81
C TYR A 140 -5.31 16.88 2.02
N ARG A 141 -5.74 17.66 3.02
CA ARG A 141 -6.48 17.12 4.17
C ARG A 141 -7.72 16.36 3.71
N ARG A 142 -8.53 16.94 2.84
CA ARG A 142 -9.75 16.30 2.32
C ARG A 142 -9.44 15.00 1.59
N SER A 143 -8.39 14.99 0.77
CA SER A 143 -7.96 13.81 0.02
C SER A 143 -7.50 12.69 0.95
N ILE A 144 -6.67 12.98 1.96
CA ILE A 144 -6.24 11.97 2.94
C ILE A 144 -7.43 11.46 3.75
N HIS A 145 -8.31 12.34 4.22
CA HIS A 145 -9.51 11.94 4.96
C HIS A 145 -10.47 11.09 4.15
N HIS A 146 -10.60 11.30 2.83
CA HIS A 146 -11.39 10.43 1.97
C HIS A 146 -10.97 8.96 2.09
N HIS A 147 -9.67 8.70 2.10
CA HIS A 147 -9.14 7.34 2.26
C HIS A 147 -9.21 6.86 3.72
N TYR A 148 -8.87 7.72 4.67
CA TYR A 148 -8.93 7.41 6.11
C TYR A 148 -10.34 6.99 6.54
N ASP A 149 -11.38 7.72 6.14
CA ASP A 149 -12.76 7.45 6.55
C ASP A 149 -13.25 6.07 6.13
N LYS A 150 -12.79 5.57 4.97
CA LYS A 150 -13.08 4.19 4.53
C LYS A 150 -12.48 3.15 5.48
N ILE A 151 -11.20 3.32 5.82
CA ILE A 151 -10.50 2.39 6.73
C ILE A 151 -11.03 2.51 8.14
N ALA A 152 -11.32 3.71 8.63
CA ALA A 152 -11.93 3.94 9.94
C ALA A 152 -13.34 3.30 10.05
N LEU A 153 -14.13 3.34 8.97
CA LEU A 153 -15.41 2.62 8.93
C LEU A 153 -15.20 1.11 9.07
N TRP A 154 -14.25 0.53 8.33
CA TRP A 154 -13.95 -0.90 8.40
C TRP A 154 -13.35 -1.30 9.75
N ALA A 155 -12.51 -0.46 10.36
CA ALA A 155 -11.94 -0.68 11.69
C ALA A 155 -13.00 -0.72 12.79
N ARG A 156 -14.08 0.05 12.67
CA ARG A 156 -15.24 -0.04 13.59
C ARG A 156 -15.98 -1.37 13.47
N ILE A 157 -16.05 -1.94 12.27
CA ILE A 157 -16.75 -3.22 12.02
C ILE A 157 -15.88 -4.41 12.43
N ASN A 158 -14.59 -4.37 12.07
CA ASN A 158 -13.64 -5.43 12.36
C ASN A 158 -12.27 -4.84 12.79
N PRO A 159 -12.13 -4.43 14.06
CA PRO A 159 -10.90 -3.81 14.55
C PRO A 159 -9.69 -4.75 14.47
N GLY A 160 -9.87 -6.05 14.63
CA GLY A 160 -8.77 -7.02 14.55
C GLY A 160 -8.06 -7.09 13.19
N THR A 161 -8.70 -6.60 12.12
CA THR A 161 -8.12 -6.60 10.76
C THR A 161 -7.68 -5.20 10.31
N PHE A 162 -8.31 -4.13 10.78
CA PHE A 162 -8.17 -2.81 10.18
C PHE A 162 -7.66 -1.72 11.14
N ALA A 163 -7.71 -1.94 12.47
CA ALA A 163 -7.40 -0.87 13.43
C ALA A 163 -5.90 -0.49 13.46
N ASP A 164 -5.00 -1.38 13.09
CA ASP A 164 -3.57 -1.10 12.93
C ASP A 164 -3.31 -0.11 11.80
N LYS A 165 -4.00 -0.29 10.68
CA LYS A 165 -3.90 0.56 9.49
C LYS A 165 -4.60 1.90 9.71
N GLU A 166 -5.74 1.89 10.38
CA GLU A 166 -6.44 3.10 10.82
C GLU A 166 -5.54 3.96 11.70
N ALA A 167 -4.91 3.35 12.71
CA ALA A 167 -4.01 4.05 13.62
C ALA A 167 -2.79 4.63 12.88
N LEU A 168 -2.22 3.90 11.91
CA LEU A 168 -1.05 4.35 11.16
C LEU A 168 -1.37 5.56 10.26
N ILE A 169 -2.52 5.55 9.56
CA ILE A 169 -2.93 6.72 8.76
C ILE A 169 -3.26 7.90 9.69
N TYR A 170 -3.91 7.65 10.82
CA TYR A 170 -4.24 8.71 11.75
C TYR A 170 -2.98 9.35 12.36
N ALA A 171 -1.94 8.54 12.64
CA ALA A 171 -0.64 9.05 13.05
C ALA A 171 -0.06 10.04 12.03
N GLU A 172 -0.13 9.73 10.74
CA GLU A 172 0.34 10.63 9.68
C GLU A 172 -0.50 11.92 9.59
N ILE A 173 -1.83 11.83 9.76
CA ILE A 173 -2.70 13.01 9.77
C ILE A 173 -2.34 13.96 10.91
N VAL A 174 -2.25 13.45 12.15
CA VAL A 174 -1.95 14.29 13.32
C VAL A 174 -0.48 14.75 13.35
N ARG A 175 0.44 14.03 12.70
CA ARG A 175 1.80 14.50 12.41
C ARG A 175 1.77 15.75 11.53
N LEU A 176 0.98 15.74 10.48
CA LEU A 176 0.79 16.87 9.56
C LEU A 176 0.05 18.05 10.24
N ASP A 177 -0.75 17.78 11.26
CA ASP A 177 -1.38 18.79 12.11
C ASP A 177 -0.43 19.37 13.18
N GLY A 178 0.83 18.87 13.25
CA GLY A 178 1.81 19.28 14.24
C GLY A 178 1.51 18.76 15.66
N MET A 179 0.61 17.80 15.81
CA MET A 179 0.21 17.22 17.10
C MET A 179 1.15 16.05 17.48
N ASN A 180 2.43 16.36 17.71
CA ASN A 180 3.50 15.37 17.83
C ASN A 180 3.27 14.31 18.93
N SER A 181 2.71 14.68 20.08
CA SER A 181 2.42 13.70 21.16
C SER A 181 1.35 12.69 20.76
N ILE A 182 0.31 13.14 20.05
CA ILE A 182 -0.75 12.27 19.56
C ILE A 182 -0.21 11.39 18.42
N ALA A 183 0.63 11.95 17.54
CA ALA A 183 1.25 11.18 16.48
C ALA A 183 2.07 10.00 17.04
N LEU A 184 2.91 10.25 18.06
CA LEU A 184 3.69 9.20 18.71
C LEU A 184 2.80 8.11 19.28
N GLU A 185 1.74 8.49 20.02
CA GLU A 185 0.78 7.52 20.58
C GLU A 185 0.13 6.65 19.50
N GLN A 186 -0.22 7.23 18.36
CA GLN A 186 -0.87 6.50 17.27
C GLN A 186 0.11 5.59 16.50
N TYR A 187 1.36 5.99 16.34
CA TYR A 187 2.40 5.10 15.81
C TYR A 187 2.62 3.87 16.71
N GLU A 188 2.75 4.09 18.02
CA GLU A 188 2.87 3.01 18.99
C GLU A 188 1.65 2.09 19.02
N LYS A 189 0.45 2.67 18.89
CA LYS A 189 -0.79 1.91 18.73
C LYS A 189 -0.76 1.03 17.47
N ALA A 190 -0.31 1.59 16.34
CA ALA A 190 -0.20 0.84 15.09
C ALA A 190 0.80 -0.31 15.20
N VAL A 191 1.98 -0.08 15.79
CA VAL A 191 3.00 -1.10 16.06
C VAL A 191 2.43 -2.23 16.92
N ARG A 192 1.77 -1.89 18.01
CA ARG A 192 1.18 -2.89 18.92
C ARG A 192 0.10 -3.71 18.23
N LEU A 193 -0.87 -3.05 17.58
CA LEU A 193 -2.00 -3.73 16.94
C LEU A 193 -1.58 -4.61 15.78
N SER A 194 -0.63 -4.16 14.93
CA SER A 194 -0.11 -4.97 13.82
C SER A 194 0.65 -6.19 14.31
N ARG A 195 1.38 -6.08 15.43
CA ARG A 195 2.06 -7.21 16.08
C ARG A 195 1.06 -8.21 16.65
N GLU A 196 0.07 -7.75 17.39
CA GLU A 196 -0.99 -8.59 17.96
C GLU A 196 -1.81 -9.31 16.87
N GLY A 197 -2.08 -8.62 15.74
CA GLY A 197 -2.78 -9.18 14.59
C GLY A 197 -1.93 -10.09 13.69
N GLY A 198 -0.60 -10.15 13.91
CA GLY A 198 0.33 -10.91 13.07
C GLY A 198 0.51 -10.32 11.67
N PHE A 199 0.27 -9.01 11.49
CA PHE A 199 0.43 -8.31 10.21
C PHE A 199 1.86 -7.79 10.03
N ASN A 200 2.81 -8.72 9.83
CA ASN A 200 4.25 -8.41 9.79
C ASN A 200 4.64 -7.28 8.83
N PRO A 201 4.13 -7.17 7.58
CA PRO A 201 4.46 -6.06 6.69
C PRO A 201 4.01 -4.70 7.24
N ILE A 202 2.82 -4.65 7.85
CA ILE A 202 2.29 -3.41 8.46
C ILE A 202 3.07 -3.08 9.73
N ASN A 203 3.47 -4.09 10.50
CA ASN A 203 4.31 -3.90 11.69
C ASN A 203 5.67 -3.29 11.34
N ALA A 204 6.33 -3.81 10.31
CA ALA A 204 7.59 -3.26 9.81
C ALA A 204 7.43 -1.81 9.33
N LEU A 205 6.38 -1.52 8.55
CA LEU A 205 6.10 -0.16 8.09
C LEU A 205 5.77 0.78 9.25
N ALA A 206 5.00 0.33 10.24
CA ALA A 206 4.69 1.14 11.44
C ALA A 206 5.95 1.48 12.23
N HIS A 207 6.87 0.52 12.41
CA HIS A 207 8.18 0.78 13.02
C HIS A 207 9.01 1.77 12.20
N GLU A 208 9.09 1.60 10.89
CA GLU A 208 9.83 2.54 10.02
C GLU A 208 9.29 3.97 10.14
N LEU A 209 7.98 4.15 10.06
CA LEU A 209 7.37 5.49 10.13
C LEU A 209 7.52 6.10 11.52
N ALA A 210 7.35 5.31 12.59
CA ALA A 210 7.58 5.75 13.97
C ALA A 210 9.04 6.15 14.21
N GLY A 211 10.00 5.37 13.72
CA GLY A 211 11.43 5.68 13.82
C GLY A 211 11.79 6.97 13.08
N ARG A 212 11.33 7.12 11.84
CA ARG A 212 11.54 8.35 11.06
C ARG A 212 10.91 9.58 11.74
N PHE A 213 9.72 9.42 12.30
CA PHE A 213 9.05 10.49 13.03
C PHE A 213 9.82 10.87 14.31
N SER A 214 10.25 9.88 15.10
CA SER A 214 11.05 10.11 16.30
C SER A 214 12.35 10.85 16.00
N LEU A 215 13.03 10.46 14.92
CA LEU A 215 14.25 11.13 14.47
C LEU A 215 13.97 12.60 14.09
N ALA A 216 12.89 12.84 13.34
CA ALA A 216 12.50 14.20 12.94
C ALA A 216 12.12 15.09 14.14
N CYS A 217 11.61 14.50 15.23
CA CYS A 217 11.32 15.19 16.48
C CYS A 217 12.58 15.38 17.39
N GLY A 218 13.75 14.91 16.98
CA GLY A 218 14.99 15.04 17.76
C GLY A 218 15.17 13.96 18.83
N TYR A 219 14.52 12.80 18.69
CA TYR A 219 14.62 11.65 19.60
C TYR A 219 15.38 10.47 18.95
N PRO A 220 16.73 10.56 18.77
CA PRO A 220 17.48 9.51 18.07
C PRO A 220 17.43 8.17 18.79
N THR A 221 17.51 8.13 20.10
CA THR A 221 17.42 6.87 20.87
C THR A 221 16.08 6.17 20.70
N ALA A 222 14.99 6.92 20.62
CA ALA A 222 13.66 6.34 20.33
C ALA A 222 13.58 5.85 18.89
N SER A 223 14.20 6.58 17.94
CA SER A 223 14.33 6.14 16.55
C SER A 223 15.07 4.80 16.44
N ASP A 224 16.24 4.69 17.10
CA ASP A 224 17.07 3.47 17.08
C ASP A 224 16.32 2.24 17.66
N ALA A 225 15.37 2.44 18.56
CA ALA A 225 14.56 1.35 19.11
C ALA A 225 13.56 0.75 18.10
N HIS A 226 13.31 1.44 17.01
CA HIS A 226 12.41 0.98 15.93
C HIS A 226 13.14 0.23 14.82
N PHE A 227 14.44 0.39 14.69
CA PHE A 227 15.29 -0.26 13.68
C PHE A 227 16.18 -1.34 14.28
#